data_0196ac87f906a96fd564265d9d0e0253
#
_entry.id   0196ac87f906a96fd564265d9d0e0253
#
_cell.length_a   1.000
_cell.length_b   1.000
_cell.length_c   1.000
_cell.angle_alpha   90.00
_cell.angle_beta   90.00
_cell.angle_gamma   90.00
#
_symmetry.space_group_name_H-M   'P 1'
#
loop_
_entity.id
_entity.type
_entity.pdbx_description
1 polymer ?
#
loop_
_entity_poly.entity_id
_entity_poly.type
_entity_poly.pdbx_seq_one_letter_code
_entity_poly.pdbx_strand_id
1 'polypeptide(L)'
;MVFFFNLTLTLEDALAENDFTDYQFLKMFGDKGSENGQLVAPHSLDIDKEGNVYVTDTGNNRIQKYDSDGNFVLKWGEQGSNDGQFIKLHDIAVDPSGKYVYTLELKNHRVQKFTSDGNFVLKWGFEDTGGKGADRTPHQISIDSFGFVYLTDKNSHQIIKFDEKGEFIKVLGTRGAEAGQFYRPHGIVFDSNNNMFITDMRNSRVQVLDQDFNLVTQWGSYGNGSGQFSLTFPGIDIDEKAGLVFVVDKLSTNVKIFDQTGKFISQFGSKGTGEGQFKRPEDIAIDPQGRIFVCDTGNSRIQIFSKTN
;
A
#
# COMPACT_ATOMS: atom_id res chain seq x y z
N MET A 1 -10.95 55.50 -32.50
CA MET A 1 -9.94 54.46 -32.70
C MET A 1 -10.17 53.40 -31.63
N VAL A 2 -10.91 52.34 -31.96
CA VAL A 2 -11.32 51.30 -31.02
C VAL A 2 -10.40 50.12 -31.25
N PHE A 3 -9.60 49.77 -30.21
CA PHE A 3 -8.72 48.60 -30.25
C PHE A 3 -9.55 47.40 -29.83
N PHE A 4 -9.80 46.45 -30.77
CA PHE A 4 -10.28 45.12 -30.47
C PHE A 4 -9.06 44.24 -30.06
N PHE A 5 -9.00 43.84 -28.80
CA PHE A 5 -8.14 42.72 -28.37
C PHE A 5 -8.82 41.42 -28.79
N ASN A 6 -8.29 40.78 -29.84
CA ASN A 6 -8.59 39.39 -30.16
C ASN A 6 -7.83 38.50 -29.18
N LEU A 7 -8.53 37.91 -28.20
CA LEU A 7 -8.01 36.81 -27.41
C LEU A 7 -8.18 35.54 -28.28
N THR A 8 -7.11 35.18 -28.99
CA THR A 8 -7.02 33.82 -29.57
C THR A 8 -6.60 32.87 -28.45
N LEU A 9 -7.60 32.24 -27.82
CA LEU A 9 -7.35 31.01 -27.06
C LEU A 9 -6.80 29.97 -28.04
N THR A 10 -5.56 29.56 -27.83
CA THR A 10 -4.96 28.46 -28.60
C THR A 10 -5.62 27.14 -28.20
N LEU A 11 -5.77 26.23 -29.18
CA LEU A 11 -6.31 24.88 -28.95
C LEU A 11 -5.53 24.11 -27.89
N GLU A 12 -4.32 24.54 -27.55
CA GLU A 12 -3.49 23.95 -26.48
C GLU A 12 -3.98 24.30 -25.08
N ASP A 13 -4.65 25.46 -24.87
CA ASP A 13 -5.21 25.83 -23.56
C ASP A 13 -6.54 25.10 -23.28
N ALA A 14 -7.20 24.57 -24.30
CA ALA A 14 -8.45 23.80 -24.18
C ALA A 14 -8.22 22.28 -23.96
N LEU A 15 -6.98 21.78 -24.02
CA LEU A 15 -6.63 20.39 -23.81
C LEU A 15 -6.14 20.09 -22.37
N ALA A 16 -6.14 21.07 -21.48
CA ALA A 16 -5.64 20.94 -20.11
C ALA A 16 -6.67 20.45 -19.09
N GLU A 17 -7.91 20.16 -19.47
CA GLU A 17 -8.97 19.65 -18.56
C GLU A 17 -9.78 18.50 -19.21
N ASN A 18 -9.08 17.47 -19.71
CA ASN A 18 -9.73 16.18 -19.85
C ASN A 18 -9.08 15.22 -18.83
N ASP A 19 -9.63 15.19 -17.63
CA ASP A 19 -9.47 14.10 -16.67
C ASP A 19 -10.09 12.81 -17.25
N PHE A 20 -9.52 12.27 -18.32
CA PHE A 20 -9.77 10.90 -18.72
C PHE A 20 -8.99 10.01 -17.74
N THR A 21 -9.62 9.73 -16.60
CA THR A 21 -9.15 8.63 -15.77
C THR A 21 -9.39 7.35 -16.55
N ASP A 22 -8.33 6.68 -16.99
CA ASP A 22 -8.40 5.36 -17.63
C ASP A 22 -8.97 4.27 -16.71
N TYR A 23 -9.41 4.65 -15.50
CA TYR A 23 -9.90 3.75 -14.45
C TYR A 23 -11.27 4.21 -13.94
N GLN A 24 -12.20 3.26 -13.94
CA GLN A 24 -13.58 3.48 -13.45
C GLN A 24 -13.86 2.64 -12.22
N PHE A 25 -14.73 3.17 -11.36
CA PHE A 25 -15.30 2.42 -10.25
C PHE A 25 -16.10 1.22 -10.79
N LEU A 26 -15.84 0.04 -10.19
CA LEU A 26 -16.60 -1.18 -10.50
C LEU A 26 -17.62 -1.50 -9.42
N LYS A 27 -17.14 -1.64 -8.20
CA LYS A 27 -17.93 -2.01 -7.04
C LYS A 27 -17.18 -1.71 -5.75
N MET A 28 -17.84 -1.92 -4.62
CA MET A 28 -17.25 -1.85 -3.29
C MET A 28 -17.84 -2.93 -2.39
N PHE A 29 -17.11 -3.25 -1.32
CA PHE A 29 -17.58 -4.13 -0.26
C PHE A 29 -17.06 -3.64 1.10
N GLY A 30 -17.64 -4.18 2.19
CA GLY A 30 -17.32 -3.74 3.54
C GLY A 30 -18.16 -2.52 3.94
N ASP A 31 -19.26 -2.76 4.65
CA ASP A 31 -20.00 -1.71 5.35
C ASP A 31 -19.48 -1.58 6.78
N LYS A 32 -19.68 -0.42 7.39
CA LYS A 32 -19.26 -0.20 8.78
C LYS A 32 -19.99 -1.11 9.75
N GLY A 33 -19.26 -1.98 10.45
CA GLY A 33 -19.82 -2.88 11.46
C GLY A 33 -18.90 -4.00 11.88
N SER A 34 -19.43 -4.96 12.64
CA SER A 34 -18.68 -6.11 13.19
C SER A 34 -19.14 -7.47 12.68
N GLU A 35 -20.21 -7.52 11.88
CA GLU A 35 -20.67 -8.77 11.29
C GLU A 35 -19.71 -9.28 10.21
N ASN A 36 -19.97 -10.46 9.67
CA ASN A 36 -19.21 -11.01 8.56
C ASN A 36 -19.32 -10.10 7.34
N GLY A 37 -18.18 -9.74 6.74
CA GLY A 37 -18.12 -8.82 5.61
C GLY A 37 -18.18 -7.35 5.98
N GLN A 38 -18.53 -6.98 7.22
CA GLN A 38 -18.46 -5.60 7.70
C GLN A 38 -17.08 -5.26 8.25
N LEU A 39 -16.68 -3.99 8.13
CA LEU A 39 -15.34 -3.49 8.48
C LEU A 39 -15.43 -2.30 9.44
N VAL A 40 -14.45 -2.18 10.33
CA VAL A 40 -14.23 -0.97 11.12
C VAL A 40 -12.82 -0.47 10.94
N ALA A 41 -12.66 0.67 10.30
CA ALA A 41 -11.36 1.30 10.05
C ALA A 41 -10.34 0.29 9.48
N PRO A 42 -10.63 -0.40 8.36
CA PRO A 42 -9.65 -1.28 7.71
C PRO A 42 -8.41 -0.45 7.39
N HIS A 43 -7.22 -1.04 7.52
CA HIS A 43 -5.98 -0.29 7.34
C HIS A 43 -5.19 -0.73 6.12
N SER A 44 -5.10 -2.01 5.89
CA SER A 44 -4.33 -2.60 4.80
C SER A 44 -5.08 -3.77 4.17
N LEU A 45 -4.69 -4.10 2.95
CA LEU A 45 -5.16 -5.27 2.21
C LEU A 45 -4.04 -5.82 1.35
N ASP A 46 -4.11 -7.13 1.08
CA ASP A 46 -3.28 -7.77 0.08
C ASP A 46 -4.06 -8.89 -0.62
N ILE A 47 -3.60 -9.31 -1.80
CA ILE A 47 -4.34 -10.20 -2.70
C ILE A 47 -3.46 -11.37 -3.11
N ASP A 48 -3.97 -12.59 -2.96
CA ASP A 48 -3.27 -13.78 -3.43
C ASP A 48 -3.39 -13.98 -4.96
N LYS A 49 -2.61 -14.90 -5.50
CA LYS A 49 -2.59 -15.20 -6.93
C LYS A 49 -3.89 -15.80 -7.48
N GLU A 50 -4.78 -16.28 -6.62
CA GLU A 50 -6.14 -16.71 -6.95
C GLU A 50 -7.13 -15.55 -6.95
N GLY A 51 -6.73 -14.36 -6.50
CA GLY A 51 -7.55 -13.16 -6.39
C GLY A 51 -8.32 -13.04 -5.08
N ASN A 52 -8.02 -13.86 -4.05
CA ASN A 52 -8.63 -13.67 -2.75
C ASN A 52 -8.01 -12.45 -2.05
N VAL A 53 -8.85 -11.65 -1.44
CA VAL A 53 -8.49 -10.40 -0.77
C VAL A 53 -8.45 -10.58 0.73
N TYR A 54 -7.34 -10.25 1.35
CA TYR A 54 -7.14 -10.28 2.79
C TYR A 54 -7.12 -8.87 3.33
N VAL A 55 -7.99 -8.55 4.28
CA VAL A 55 -8.16 -7.20 4.81
C VAL A 55 -7.90 -7.17 6.31
N THR A 56 -7.07 -6.25 6.77
CA THR A 56 -6.94 -5.94 8.19
C THR A 56 -8.14 -5.13 8.64
N ASP A 57 -9.06 -5.75 9.36
CA ASP A 57 -10.21 -5.12 10.01
C ASP A 57 -9.77 -4.59 11.39
N THR A 58 -8.94 -3.54 11.35
CA THR A 58 -8.14 -3.05 12.49
C THR A 58 -9.00 -2.67 13.68
N GLY A 59 -10.14 -2.03 13.44
CA GLY A 59 -11.06 -1.63 14.53
C GLY A 59 -11.74 -2.81 15.22
N ASN A 60 -11.85 -3.95 14.55
CA ASN A 60 -12.40 -5.19 15.09
C ASN A 60 -11.31 -6.19 15.54
N ASN A 61 -10.03 -5.85 15.42
CA ASN A 61 -8.87 -6.70 15.75
C ASN A 61 -8.92 -8.08 15.10
N ARG A 62 -9.26 -8.14 13.81
CA ARG A 62 -9.36 -9.37 13.05
C ARG A 62 -8.90 -9.18 11.61
N ILE A 63 -8.69 -10.28 10.91
CA ILE A 63 -8.51 -10.34 9.45
C ILE A 63 -9.79 -10.91 8.85
N GLN A 64 -10.19 -10.40 7.71
CA GLN A 64 -11.24 -10.98 6.89
C GLN A 64 -10.69 -11.31 5.51
N LYS A 65 -11.01 -12.50 5.02
CA LYS A 65 -10.76 -12.96 3.65
C LYS A 65 -12.04 -12.86 2.84
N TYR A 66 -11.90 -12.31 1.64
CA TYR A 66 -12.95 -12.20 0.65
C TYR A 66 -12.52 -12.91 -0.63
N ASP A 67 -13.45 -13.35 -1.43
CA ASP A 67 -13.15 -13.79 -2.79
C ASP A 67 -12.85 -12.58 -3.71
N SER A 68 -12.48 -12.87 -4.95
CA SER A 68 -12.15 -11.84 -5.97
C SER A 68 -13.33 -10.94 -6.32
N ASP A 69 -14.54 -11.31 -5.89
CA ASP A 69 -15.76 -10.53 -6.07
C ASP A 69 -16.16 -9.73 -4.84
N GLY A 70 -15.38 -9.80 -3.76
CA GLY A 70 -15.65 -9.12 -2.51
C GLY A 70 -16.68 -9.81 -1.62
N ASN A 71 -17.03 -11.08 -1.89
CA ASN A 71 -17.88 -11.85 -1.01
C ASN A 71 -17.06 -12.39 0.16
N PHE A 72 -17.59 -12.29 1.38
CA PHE A 72 -16.97 -12.80 2.59
C PHE A 72 -16.73 -14.32 2.49
N VAL A 73 -15.51 -14.75 2.80
CA VAL A 73 -15.13 -16.17 2.82
C VAL A 73 -14.92 -16.66 4.25
N LEU A 74 -14.00 -16.05 4.99
CA LEU A 74 -13.70 -16.42 6.38
C LEU A 74 -13.07 -15.24 7.13
N LYS A 75 -12.97 -15.38 8.45
CA LYS A 75 -12.27 -14.43 9.31
C LYS A 75 -11.54 -15.14 10.43
N TRP A 76 -10.49 -14.52 10.96
CA TRP A 76 -9.80 -14.98 12.15
C TRP A 76 -9.26 -13.80 12.95
N GLY A 77 -8.96 -14.06 14.20
CA GLY A 77 -8.44 -13.08 15.13
C GLY A 77 -9.50 -12.43 16.01
N GLU A 78 -9.02 -11.97 17.15
CA GLU A 78 -9.75 -11.22 18.15
C GLU A 78 -8.75 -10.36 18.94
N GLN A 79 -9.24 -9.49 19.82
CA GLN A 79 -8.37 -8.64 20.62
C GLN A 79 -7.56 -9.46 21.64
N GLY A 80 -6.23 -9.28 21.65
CA GLY A 80 -5.36 -9.93 22.63
C GLY A 80 -3.91 -10.05 22.19
N SER A 81 -3.09 -10.74 22.98
CA SER A 81 -1.66 -10.93 22.77
C SER A 81 -1.24 -12.39 22.58
N ASN A 82 -2.16 -13.36 22.69
CA ASN A 82 -1.89 -14.75 22.38
C ASN A 82 -1.71 -14.99 20.89
N ASP A 83 -1.36 -16.20 20.49
CA ASP A 83 -1.26 -16.61 19.10
C ASP A 83 -2.62 -16.47 18.42
N GLY A 84 -2.64 -15.84 17.25
CA GLY A 84 -3.86 -15.54 16.51
C GLY A 84 -4.71 -14.39 17.05
N GLN A 85 -4.32 -13.75 18.14
CA GLN A 85 -4.96 -12.54 18.67
C GLN A 85 -4.19 -11.29 18.20
N PHE A 86 -4.85 -10.13 18.17
CA PHE A 86 -4.28 -8.89 17.66
C PHE A 86 -4.51 -7.70 18.60
N ILE A 87 -3.49 -6.83 18.73
CA ILE A 87 -3.63 -5.49 19.30
C ILE A 87 -3.02 -4.49 18.32
N LYS A 88 -3.86 -3.63 17.77
CA LYS A 88 -3.45 -2.67 16.75
C LYS A 88 -2.84 -3.38 15.53
N LEU A 89 -3.58 -4.33 14.99
CA LEU A 89 -3.31 -4.92 13.68
C LEU A 89 -3.18 -3.79 12.66
N HIS A 90 -2.06 -3.76 11.93
CA HIS A 90 -1.72 -2.61 11.12
C HIS A 90 -1.61 -2.96 9.65
N ASP A 91 -0.85 -4.00 9.32
CA ASP A 91 -0.57 -4.34 7.94
C ASP A 91 -0.62 -5.84 7.70
N ILE A 92 -0.72 -6.23 6.42
CA ILE A 92 -0.86 -7.61 5.97
C ILE A 92 -0.11 -7.81 4.67
N ALA A 93 0.54 -8.97 4.51
CA ALA A 93 1.13 -9.39 3.25
C ALA A 93 0.86 -10.87 3.01
N VAL A 94 0.57 -11.22 1.76
CA VAL A 94 0.45 -12.60 1.30
C VAL A 94 1.75 -13.02 0.64
N ASP A 95 2.25 -14.20 0.92
CA ASP A 95 3.44 -14.70 0.26
C ASP A 95 3.20 -15.00 -1.23
N PRO A 96 4.21 -14.96 -2.10
CA PRO A 96 4.04 -15.18 -3.54
C PRO A 96 3.43 -16.53 -3.90
N SER A 97 3.51 -17.53 -3.01
CA SER A 97 2.87 -18.83 -3.23
C SER A 97 1.35 -18.81 -2.98
N GLY A 98 0.84 -17.80 -2.26
CA GLY A 98 -0.55 -17.71 -1.78
C GLY A 98 -0.89 -18.63 -0.61
N LYS A 99 0.11 -19.28 0.01
CA LYS A 99 -0.10 -20.24 1.09
C LYS A 99 -0.09 -19.61 2.48
N TYR A 100 0.64 -18.52 2.63
CA TYR A 100 0.87 -17.89 3.92
C TYR A 100 0.49 -16.41 3.91
N VAL A 101 -0.03 -15.98 5.03
CA VAL A 101 -0.40 -14.59 5.31
C VAL A 101 0.40 -14.11 6.50
N TYR A 102 1.03 -12.97 6.37
CA TYR A 102 1.83 -12.33 7.40
C TYR A 102 1.15 -11.05 7.86
N THR A 103 1.16 -10.82 9.16
CA THR A 103 0.50 -9.65 9.77
C THR A 103 1.47 -8.86 10.61
N LEU A 104 1.36 -7.55 10.56
CA LEU A 104 2.16 -6.63 11.37
C LEU A 104 1.29 -6.02 12.48
N GLU A 105 1.74 -6.15 13.71
CA GLU A 105 1.08 -5.59 14.90
C GLU A 105 1.96 -4.56 15.60
N LEU A 106 1.42 -3.35 15.79
CA LEU A 106 2.22 -2.27 16.38
C LEU A 106 2.27 -2.30 17.92
N LYS A 107 1.23 -2.82 18.60
CA LYS A 107 1.19 -2.83 20.06
C LYS A 107 1.76 -4.11 20.66
N ASN A 108 1.66 -5.21 19.97
CA ASN A 108 2.30 -6.46 20.38
C ASN A 108 3.76 -6.56 19.86
N HIS A 109 4.23 -5.57 19.10
CA HIS A 109 5.59 -5.48 18.55
C HIS A 109 6.04 -6.76 17.85
N ARG A 110 5.17 -7.31 16.97
CA ARG A 110 5.42 -8.61 16.33
C ARG A 110 4.87 -8.69 14.92
N VAL A 111 5.39 -9.66 14.21
CA VAL A 111 4.80 -10.25 13.01
C VAL A 111 4.22 -11.60 13.40
N GLN A 112 3.06 -11.96 12.87
CA GLN A 112 2.52 -13.31 12.92
C GLN A 112 2.34 -13.86 11.51
N LYS A 113 2.64 -15.14 11.32
CA LYS A 113 2.44 -15.90 10.08
C LYS A 113 1.30 -16.88 10.25
N PHE A 114 0.41 -16.90 9.29
CA PHE A 114 -0.76 -17.81 9.22
C PHE A 114 -0.75 -18.57 7.91
N THR A 115 -1.48 -19.68 7.85
CA THR A 115 -1.90 -20.24 6.56
C THR A 115 -2.96 -19.33 5.93
N SER A 116 -3.23 -19.50 4.64
CA SER A 116 -4.29 -18.76 3.93
C SER A 116 -5.71 -19.04 4.47
N ASP A 117 -5.87 -20.06 5.34
CA ASP A 117 -7.11 -20.40 6.04
C ASP A 117 -7.14 -19.85 7.48
N GLY A 118 -6.17 -19.03 7.86
CA GLY A 118 -6.11 -18.35 9.15
C GLY A 118 -5.55 -19.17 10.31
N ASN A 119 -4.94 -20.37 10.06
CA ASN A 119 -4.30 -21.13 11.12
C ASN A 119 -2.94 -20.54 11.45
N PHE A 120 -2.68 -20.28 12.74
CA PHE A 120 -1.40 -19.76 13.21
C PHE A 120 -0.25 -20.74 12.90
N VAL A 121 0.88 -20.21 12.43
CA VAL A 121 2.09 -20.97 12.11
C VAL A 121 3.23 -20.61 13.04
N LEU A 122 3.63 -19.35 13.07
CA LEU A 122 4.70 -18.83 13.92
C LEU A 122 4.58 -17.31 14.12
N LYS A 123 5.38 -16.78 15.04
CA LYS A 123 5.49 -15.34 15.27
C LYS A 123 6.92 -14.97 15.65
N TRP A 124 7.27 -13.70 15.42
CA TRP A 124 8.54 -13.12 15.91
C TRP A 124 8.40 -11.64 16.20
N GLY A 125 9.25 -11.14 17.10
CA GLY A 125 9.39 -9.72 17.39
C GLY A 125 10.36 -9.03 16.46
N PHE A 126 10.40 -7.71 16.49
CA PHE A 126 11.35 -6.90 15.73
C PHE A 126 12.15 -5.93 16.63
N GLU A 127 12.08 -6.11 17.95
CA GLU A 127 12.75 -5.24 18.91
C GLU A 127 14.27 -5.44 18.91
N ASP A 128 14.76 -6.67 18.76
CA ASP A 128 16.19 -7.04 18.84
C ASP A 128 16.94 -6.94 17.51
N THR A 129 16.43 -6.16 16.55
CA THR A 129 16.95 -6.08 15.20
C THR A 129 18.00 -4.96 14.98
N GLY A 130 18.86 -4.71 15.98
CA GLY A 130 20.05 -3.84 15.81
C GLY A 130 19.77 -2.34 15.84
N GLY A 131 18.65 -1.91 16.42
CA GLY A 131 18.31 -0.51 16.69
C GLY A 131 18.06 -0.28 18.18
N LYS A 132 17.68 0.94 18.57
CA LYS A 132 17.12 1.18 19.90
C LYS A 132 15.70 0.59 19.91
N GLY A 133 15.58 -0.68 20.29
CA GLY A 133 14.40 -1.55 20.13
C GLY A 133 13.04 -0.94 20.51
N ALA A 134 12.98 -0.13 21.56
CA ALA A 134 11.76 0.52 22.04
C ALA A 134 11.16 1.58 21.08
N ASP A 135 11.94 2.07 20.11
CA ASP A 135 11.53 3.15 19.18
C ASP A 135 11.12 2.66 17.79
N ARG A 136 11.15 1.34 17.55
CA ARG A 136 10.74 0.78 16.26
C ARG A 136 9.24 0.95 16.05
N THR A 137 8.90 1.48 14.90
CA THR A 137 7.51 1.68 14.47
C THR A 137 7.39 1.23 13.02
N PRO A 138 7.46 -0.09 12.76
CA PRO A 138 7.23 -0.62 11.43
C PRO A 138 5.88 -0.16 10.90
N HIS A 139 5.79 0.06 9.60
CA HIS A 139 4.56 0.57 9.03
C HIS A 139 3.96 -0.36 7.98
N GLN A 140 4.77 -0.89 7.09
CA GLN A 140 4.31 -1.88 6.12
C GLN A 140 5.19 -3.12 6.15
N ILE A 141 4.58 -4.26 5.80
CA ILE A 141 5.21 -5.56 5.60
C ILE A 141 5.05 -5.94 4.13
N SER A 142 6.10 -6.48 3.52
CA SER A 142 6.05 -7.03 2.16
C SER A 142 7.00 -8.22 2.05
N ILE A 143 6.78 -9.07 1.04
CA ILE A 143 7.53 -10.32 0.85
C ILE A 143 8.06 -10.37 -0.57
N ASP A 144 9.36 -10.60 -0.72
CA ASP A 144 9.97 -10.77 -2.04
C ASP A 144 9.71 -12.17 -2.64
N SER A 145 10.05 -12.38 -3.90
CA SER A 145 9.81 -13.66 -4.58
C SER A 145 10.61 -14.84 -4.00
N PHE A 146 11.62 -14.57 -3.17
CA PHE A 146 12.41 -15.58 -2.47
C PHE A 146 11.83 -15.94 -1.08
N GLY A 147 10.79 -15.22 -0.63
CA GLY A 147 10.16 -15.42 0.66
C GLY A 147 10.79 -14.64 1.81
N PHE A 148 11.71 -13.71 1.55
CA PHE A 148 12.21 -12.81 2.58
C PHE A 148 11.14 -11.77 2.93
N VAL A 149 11.04 -11.48 4.22
CA VAL A 149 10.06 -10.55 4.79
C VAL A 149 10.73 -9.22 5.09
N TYR A 150 10.12 -8.12 4.64
CA TYR A 150 10.63 -6.77 4.82
C TYR A 150 9.63 -5.91 5.57
N LEU A 151 10.13 -5.15 6.54
CA LEU A 151 9.34 -4.17 7.28
C LEU A 151 9.93 -2.77 7.05
N THR A 152 9.11 -1.81 6.64
CA THR A 152 9.53 -0.40 6.65
C THR A 152 9.42 0.16 8.05
N ASP A 153 10.51 0.69 8.62
CA ASP A 153 10.51 1.34 9.93
C ASP A 153 10.62 2.87 9.80
N LYS A 154 9.47 3.52 9.94
CA LYS A 154 9.37 4.97 9.72
C LYS A 154 10.12 5.82 10.74
N ASN A 155 10.31 5.34 11.97
CA ASN A 155 11.00 6.12 13.01
C ASN A 155 12.51 5.93 12.95
N SER A 156 12.98 4.73 12.62
CA SER A 156 14.41 4.45 12.42
C SER A 156 14.88 4.84 11.02
N HIS A 157 13.97 5.19 10.10
CA HIS A 157 14.30 5.54 8.71
C HIS A 157 14.99 4.41 7.95
N GLN A 158 14.55 3.17 8.19
CA GLN A 158 15.20 1.94 7.73
C GLN A 158 14.17 0.95 7.20
N ILE A 159 14.69 -0.07 6.53
CA ILE A 159 13.95 -1.28 6.17
C ILE A 159 14.62 -2.44 6.90
N ILE A 160 13.82 -3.31 7.53
CA ILE A 160 14.28 -4.47 8.27
C ILE A 160 13.99 -5.70 7.43
N LYS A 161 14.98 -6.55 7.22
CA LYS A 161 14.85 -7.79 6.46
C LYS A 161 14.96 -9.00 7.38
N PHE A 162 14.02 -9.95 7.21
CA PHE A 162 13.99 -11.25 7.87
C PHE A 162 13.90 -12.37 6.83
N ASP A 163 14.22 -13.60 7.23
CA ASP A 163 13.88 -14.78 6.46
C ASP A 163 12.42 -15.21 6.68
N GLU A 164 12.00 -16.26 6.00
CA GLU A 164 10.64 -16.83 6.09
C GLU A 164 10.28 -17.42 7.47
N LYS A 165 11.28 -17.64 8.34
CA LYS A 165 11.12 -18.15 9.71
C LYS A 165 11.13 -17.03 10.74
N GLY A 166 11.33 -15.78 10.29
CA GLY A 166 11.42 -14.61 11.15
C GLY A 166 12.80 -14.37 11.75
N GLU A 167 13.83 -15.05 11.26
CA GLU A 167 15.21 -14.78 11.69
C GLU A 167 15.69 -13.47 11.07
N PHE A 168 16.23 -12.59 11.91
CA PHE A 168 16.75 -11.28 11.47
C PHE A 168 17.97 -11.46 10.56
N ILE A 169 17.96 -10.77 9.41
CA ILE A 169 19.07 -10.79 8.45
C ILE A 169 19.87 -9.50 8.52
N LYS A 170 19.22 -8.36 8.26
CA LYS A 170 19.88 -7.05 8.23
C LYS A 170 18.88 -5.90 8.25
N VAL A 171 19.39 -4.71 8.52
CA VAL A 171 18.72 -3.45 8.22
C VAL A 171 19.29 -2.81 6.98
N LEU A 172 18.46 -2.12 6.22
CA LEU A 172 18.80 -1.39 5.00
C LEU A 172 18.42 0.08 5.16
N GLY A 173 19.25 0.96 4.62
CA GLY A 173 18.99 2.40 4.65
C GLY A 173 19.39 3.09 5.95
N THR A 174 19.47 4.40 5.86
CA THR A 174 19.74 5.32 6.96
C THR A 174 18.92 6.60 6.74
N ARG A 175 18.83 7.46 7.76
CA ARG A 175 18.15 8.76 7.60
C ARG A 175 18.90 9.66 6.63
N GLY A 176 18.20 10.18 5.62
CA GLY A 176 18.76 11.13 4.67
C GLY A 176 17.93 11.30 3.40
N ALA A 177 18.51 11.95 2.39
CA ALA A 177 17.88 12.21 1.11
C ALA A 177 18.66 11.65 -0.10
N GLU A 178 19.86 11.07 0.12
CA GLU A 178 20.63 10.43 -0.93
C GLU A 178 20.00 9.10 -1.37
N ALA A 179 20.54 8.47 -2.41
CA ALA A 179 20.12 7.14 -2.86
C ALA A 179 20.27 6.11 -1.72
N GLY A 180 19.21 5.31 -1.49
CA GLY A 180 19.18 4.32 -0.41
C GLY A 180 19.09 4.90 1.01
N GLN A 181 18.99 6.23 1.14
CA GLN A 181 18.64 6.88 2.40
C GLN A 181 17.15 7.23 2.40
N PHE A 182 16.52 7.24 3.58
CA PHE A 182 15.08 7.48 3.73
C PHE A 182 14.79 8.54 4.80
N TYR A 183 13.65 9.21 4.62
CA TYR A 183 13.06 9.98 5.70
C TYR A 183 11.60 9.57 5.92
N ARG A 184 11.40 8.64 6.87
CA ARG A 184 10.13 7.97 7.19
C ARG A 184 9.60 7.15 6.00
N PRO A 185 10.31 6.08 5.58
CA PRO A 185 9.79 5.16 4.58
C PRO A 185 8.48 4.54 5.06
N HIS A 186 7.55 4.29 4.14
CA HIS A 186 6.21 3.86 4.48
C HIS A 186 5.79 2.63 3.68
N GLY A 187 5.41 2.79 2.42
CA GLY A 187 5.06 1.70 1.53
C GLY A 187 6.28 0.97 0.97
N ILE A 188 6.16 -0.33 0.78
CA ILE A 188 7.16 -1.17 0.10
C ILE A 188 6.47 -2.27 -0.67
N VAL A 189 6.85 -2.46 -1.95
CA VAL A 189 6.40 -3.55 -2.81
C VAL A 189 7.56 -4.00 -3.69
N PHE A 190 7.51 -5.23 -4.18
CA PHE A 190 8.52 -5.82 -5.06
C PHE A 190 7.97 -6.08 -6.45
N ASP A 191 8.77 -5.80 -7.49
CA ASP A 191 8.49 -6.27 -8.84
C ASP A 191 8.98 -7.73 -9.05
N SER A 192 8.69 -8.31 -10.20
CA SER A 192 9.11 -9.67 -10.57
C SER A 192 10.64 -9.85 -10.66
N ASN A 193 11.40 -8.77 -10.75
CA ASN A 193 12.86 -8.76 -10.69
C ASN A 193 13.39 -8.58 -9.26
N ASN A 194 12.48 -8.51 -8.26
CA ASN A 194 12.76 -8.15 -6.88
C ASN A 194 13.39 -6.76 -6.69
N ASN A 195 13.09 -5.82 -7.58
CA ASN A 195 13.35 -4.42 -7.29
C ASN A 195 12.35 -3.94 -6.23
N MET A 196 12.85 -3.20 -5.24
CA MET A 196 12.05 -2.65 -4.14
C MET A 196 11.55 -1.26 -4.50
N PHE A 197 10.25 -1.07 -4.60
CA PHE A 197 9.59 0.24 -4.73
C PHE A 197 9.20 0.75 -3.36
N ILE A 198 9.74 1.87 -2.93
CA ILE A 198 9.61 2.36 -1.57
C ILE A 198 9.09 3.79 -1.57
N THR A 199 7.98 4.03 -0.86
CA THR A 199 7.52 5.40 -0.63
C THR A 199 8.35 6.04 0.49
N ASP A 200 9.17 7.01 0.12
CA ASP A 200 10.04 7.79 1.02
C ASP A 200 9.33 9.09 1.41
N MET A 201 8.38 8.93 2.35
CA MET A 201 7.29 9.86 2.58
C MET A 201 7.72 11.30 2.84
N ARG A 202 8.71 11.53 3.71
CA ARG A 202 9.16 12.88 4.06
C ARG A 202 10.14 13.49 3.08
N ASN A 203 10.67 12.69 2.16
CA ASN A 203 11.40 13.17 0.98
C ASN A 203 10.47 13.34 -0.24
N SER A 204 9.16 13.04 -0.09
CA SER A 204 8.13 13.19 -1.13
C SER A 204 8.50 12.50 -2.45
N ARG A 205 9.07 11.29 -2.36
CA ARG A 205 9.52 10.52 -3.53
C ARG A 205 9.21 9.04 -3.38
N VAL A 206 9.20 8.34 -4.51
CA VAL A 206 9.38 6.88 -4.57
C VAL A 206 10.82 6.61 -4.97
N GLN A 207 11.49 5.68 -4.31
CA GLN A 207 12.77 5.12 -4.73
C GLN A 207 12.56 3.67 -5.19
N VAL A 208 13.24 3.30 -6.28
CA VAL A 208 13.34 1.92 -6.75
C VAL A 208 14.78 1.46 -6.57
N LEU A 209 14.96 0.44 -5.77
CA LEU A 209 16.28 -0.14 -5.47
C LEU A 209 16.32 -1.59 -5.93
N ASP A 210 17.45 -2.03 -6.48
CA ASP A 210 17.66 -3.43 -6.84
C ASP A 210 17.93 -4.33 -5.61
N GLN A 211 18.12 -5.62 -5.83
CA GLN A 211 18.39 -6.61 -4.79
C GLN A 211 19.67 -6.33 -3.98
N ASP A 212 20.63 -5.63 -4.59
CA ASP A 212 21.89 -5.21 -3.97
C ASP A 212 21.79 -3.84 -3.29
N PHE A 213 20.59 -3.27 -3.28
CA PHE A 213 20.28 -1.97 -2.70
C PHE A 213 20.88 -0.78 -3.47
N ASN A 214 21.16 -0.96 -4.77
CA ASN A 214 21.56 0.13 -5.64
C ASN A 214 20.33 0.85 -6.20
N LEU A 215 20.42 2.17 -6.39
CA LEU A 215 19.35 2.95 -6.96
C LEU A 215 19.16 2.62 -8.45
N VAL A 216 17.98 2.14 -8.81
CA VAL A 216 17.53 1.95 -10.21
C VAL A 216 16.95 3.24 -10.75
N THR A 217 15.96 3.81 -10.05
CA THR A 217 15.32 5.09 -10.39
C THR A 217 14.65 5.70 -9.16
N GLN A 218 14.28 6.97 -9.27
CA GLN A 218 13.46 7.66 -8.27
C GLN A 218 12.66 8.78 -8.91
N TRP A 219 11.50 9.08 -8.34
CA TRP A 219 10.65 10.17 -8.80
C TRP A 219 9.81 10.77 -7.69
N GLY A 220 9.21 11.91 -7.99
CA GLY A 220 8.34 12.61 -7.08
C GLY A 220 9.00 13.86 -6.48
N SER A 221 8.17 14.75 -6.03
CA SER A 221 8.51 15.94 -5.24
C SER A 221 7.31 16.36 -4.41
N TYR A 222 7.51 17.25 -3.44
CA TYR A 222 6.42 17.75 -2.62
C TYR A 222 5.47 18.65 -3.44
N GLY A 223 4.17 18.39 -3.35
CA GLY A 223 3.13 19.22 -3.98
C GLY A 223 1.85 18.45 -4.26
N ASN A 224 0.93 19.11 -5.01
CA ASN A 224 -0.36 18.55 -5.39
C ASN A 224 -0.51 18.40 -6.92
N GLY A 225 0.53 18.75 -7.68
CA GLY A 225 0.52 18.62 -9.15
C GLY A 225 0.73 17.18 -9.63
N SER A 226 0.69 17.02 -10.96
CA SER A 226 1.01 15.77 -11.64
C SER A 226 2.40 15.29 -11.25
N GLY A 227 2.50 14.02 -10.80
CA GLY A 227 3.78 13.45 -10.36
C GLY A 227 4.33 13.98 -9.03
N GLN A 228 3.63 14.90 -8.36
CA GLN A 228 3.98 15.36 -7.03
C GLN A 228 3.21 14.59 -5.96
N PHE A 229 3.75 14.49 -4.75
CA PHE A 229 3.11 13.84 -3.63
C PHE A 229 2.84 14.81 -2.48
N SER A 230 1.75 14.60 -1.77
CA SER A 230 1.53 15.18 -0.45
C SER A 230 2.52 14.59 0.56
N LEU A 231 2.48 15.04 1.81
CA LEU A 231 3.37 14.49 2.86
C LEU A 231 2.94 13.11 3.40
N THR A 232 1.92 12.49 2.83
CA THR A 232 1.39 11.21 3.32
C THR A 232 0.84 10.38 2.16
N PHE A 233 1.66 9.47 1.66
CA PHE A 233 1.33 8.54 0.60
C PHE A 233 1.74 7.10 1.01
N PRO A 234 0.83 6.42 1.76
CA PRO A 234 1.14 5.18 2.44
C PRO A 234 1.20 3.96 1.52
N GLY A 235 0.19 3.72 0.72
CA GLY A 235 0.06 2.51 -0.09
C GLY A 235 0.72 2.65 -1.46
N ILE A 236 1.35 1.58 -1.92
CA ILE A 236 1.95 1.44 -3.24
C ILE A 236 1.80 0.01 -3.72
N ASP A 237 1.42 -0.20 -4.98
CA ASP A 237 1.44 -1.51 -5.62
C ASP A 237 1.70 -1.41 -7.12
N ILE A 238 1.98 -2.56 -7.77
CA ILE A 238 2.48 -2.64 -9.14
C ILE A 238 1.58 -3.56 -9.98
N ASP A 239 1.05 -3.06 -11.08
CA ASP A 239 0.55 -3.90 -12.16
C ASP A 239 1.70 -4.26 -13.11
N GLU A 240 2.31 -5.41 -12.89
CA GLU A 240 3.42 -5.93 -13.68
C GLU A 240 3.07 -6.08 -15.17
N LYS A 241 1.84 -6.53 -15.47
CA LYS A 241 1.40 -6.76 -16.85
C LYS A 241 1.24 -5.47 -17.62
N ALA A 242 0.73 -4.44 -16.95
CA ALA A 242 0.58 -3.12 -17.54
C ALA A 242 1.85 -2.26 -17.44
N GLY A 243 2.83 -2.66 -16.62
CA GLY A 243 4.04 -1.88 -16.35
C GLY A 243 3.75 -0.58 -15.58
N LEU A 244 2.75 -0.60 -14.69
CA LEU A 244 2.27 0.57 -13.97
C LEU A 244 2.46 0.45 -12.47
N VAL A 245 2.72 1.59 -11.84
CA VAL A 245 2.87 1.74 -10.38
C VAL A 245 1.76 2.65 -9.86
N PHE A 246 1.05 2.19 -8.85
CA PHE A 246 -0.07 2.90 -8.23
C PHE A 246 0.31 3.33 -6.82
N VAL A 247 0.12 4.62 -6.53
CA VAL A 247 0.49 5.20 -5.25
C VAL A 247 -0.72 5.94 -4.66
N VAL A 248 -1.13 5.55 -3.46
CA VAL A 248 -2.19 6.25 -2.71
C VAL A 248 -1.64 7.55 -2.15
N ASP A 249 -2.18 8.68 -2.56
CA ASP A 249 -1.91 9.98 -1.93
C ASP A 249 -3.04 10.31 -0.95
N LYS A 250 -2.82 9.96 0.31
CA LYS A 250 -3.83 10.01 1.37
C LYS A 250 -4.38 11.41 1.65
N LEU A 251 -3.53 12.44 1.61
CA LEU A 251 -3.98 13.83 1.86
C LEU A 251 -4.67 14.42 0.64
N SER A 252 -4.21 14.08 -0.56
CA SER A 252 -4.87 14.45 -1.81
C SER A 252 -6.11 13.61 -2.08
N THR A 253 -6.31 12.51 -1.33
CA THR A 253 -7.45 11.59 -1.45
C THR A 253 -7.63 11.02 -2.86
N ASN A 254 -6.51 10.68 -3.50
CA ASN A 254 -6.48 10.08 -4.83
C ASN A 254 -5.43 8.97 -4.92
N VAL A 255 -5.47 8.24 -6.02
CA VAL A 255 -4.44 7.29 -6.44
C VAL A 255 -3.74 7.87 -7.64
N LYS A 256 -2.43 7.96 -7.60
CA LYS A 256 -1.56 8.42 -8.70
C LYS A 256 -0.94 7.23 -9.40
N ILE A 257 -0.87 7.31 -10.73
CA ILE A 257 -0.42 6.23 -11.59
C ILE A 257 0.82 6.70 -12.34
N PHE A 258 1.85 5.87 -12.30
CA PHE A 258 3.13 6.11 -12.97
C PHE A 258 3.49 4.88 -13.81
N ASP A 259 4.36 5.05 -14.80
CA ASP A 259 5.09 3.90 -15.32
C ASP A 259 6.25 3.52 -14.36
N GLN A 260 6.89 2.39 -14.62
CA GLN A 260 8.00 1.91 -13.76
C GLN A 260 9.26 2.78 -13.81
N THR A 261 9.35 3.73 -14.75
CA THR A 261 10.42 4.74 -14.81
C THR A 261 10.11 5.97 -13.96
N GLY A 262 8.87 6.09 -13.46
CA GLY A 262 8.39 7.20 -12.66
C GLY A 262 7.74 8.34 -13.45
N LYS A 263 7.44 8.13 -14.74
CA LYS A 263 6.66 9.08 -15.53
C LYS A 263 5.21 9.04 -15.09
N PHE A 264 4.65 10.17 -14.71
CA PHE A 264 3.23 10.30 -14.37
C PHE A 264 2.36 9.98 -15.59
N ILE A 265 1.35 9.14 -15.38
CA ILE A 265 0.40 8.72 -16.41
C ILE A 265 -0.96 9.37 -16.16
N SER A 266 -1.58 9.12 -15.00
CA SER A 266 -2.88 9.65 -14.64
C SER A 266 -3.12 9.56 -13.12
N GLN A 267 -4.30 9.97 -12.68
CA GLN A 267 -4.76 9.79 -11.30
C GLN A 267 -6.28 9.63 -11.28
N PHE A 268 -6.79 8.98 -10.24
CA PHE A 268 -8.22 8.89 -10.01
C PHE A 268 -8.55 9.04 -8.53
N GLY A 269 -9.82 9.30 -8.23
CA GLY A 269 -10.32 9.48 -6.88
C GLY A 269 -10.37 10.94 -6.45
N SER A 270 -11.27 11.22 -5.52
CA SER A 270 -11.47 12.53 -4.91
C SER A 270 -11.97 12.37 -3.49
N LYS A 271 -12.00 13.47 -2.73
CA LYS A 271 -12.48 13.46 -1.34
C LYS A 271 -14.00 13.28 -1.27
N GLY A 272 -14.46 12.28 -0.50
CA GLY A 272 -15.88 12.09 -0.25
C GLY A 272 -16.27 10.69 0.24
N THR A 273 -17.57 10.36 0.08
CA THR A 273 -18.17 9.09 0.51
C THR A 273 -18.89 8.35 -0.63
N GLY A 274 -18.98 8.95 -1.80
CA GLY A 274 -19.56 8.35 -3.00
C GLY A 274 -18.66 7.31 -3.66
N GLU A 275 -19.10 6.78 -4.79
CA GLU A 275 -18.30 5.91 -5.67
C GLU A 275 -17.11 6.68 -6.23
N GLY A 276 -15.91 6.07 -6.21
CA GLY A 276 -14.68 6.73 -6.62
C GLY A 276 -14.21 7.87 -5.71
N GLN A 277 -14.89 8.10 -4.59
CA GLN A 277 -14.48 9.07 -3.59
C GLN A 277 -13.89 8.38 -2.36
N PHE A 278 -12.86 8.98 -1.77
CA PHE A 278 -12.13 8.41 -0.65
C PHE A 278 -12.17 9.32 0.58
N LYS A 279 -12.07 8.67 1.74
CA LYS A 279 -11.85 9.32 3.02
C LYS A 279 -10.70 8.63 3.74
N ARG A 280 -9.54 9.28 3.80
CA ARG A 280 -8.33 8.69 4.38
C ARG A 280 -8.00 7.31 3.76
N PRO A 281 -7.80 7.20 2.45
CA PRO A 281 -7.32 5.96 1.87
C PRO A 281 -5.93 5.64 2.45
N GLU A 282 -5.70 4.39 2.83
CA GLU A 282 -4.44 3.98 3.47
C GLU A 282 -3.63 3.06 2.58
N ASP A 283 -4.27 2.15 1.86
CA ASP A 283 -3.55 1.10 1.14
C ASP A 283 -4.22 0.72 -0.18
N ILE A 284 -3.48 -0.02 -1.00
CA ILE A 284 -3.88 -0.41 -2.35
C ILE A 284 -3.27 -1.77 -2.67
N ALA A 285 -4.02 -2.63 -3.36
CA ALA A 285 -3.52 -3.86 -3.92
C ALA A 285 -4.10 -4.09 -5.31
N ILE A 286 -3.37 -4.80 -6.17
CA ILE A 286 -3.74 -5.11 -7.55
C ILE A 286 -3.87 -6.60 -7.71
N ASP A 287 -5.00 -7.05 -8.22
CA ASP A 287 -5.23 -8.46 -8.44
C ASP A 287 -4.60 -8.97 -9.76
N PRO A 288 -4.53 -10.30 -9.97
CA PRO A 288 -3.97 -10.88 -11.18
C PRO A 288 -4.68 -10.48 -12.49
N GLN A 289 -5.88 -9.89 -12.41
CA GLN A 289 -6.65 -9.37 -13.54
C GLN A 289 -6.38 -7.89 -13.82
N GLY A 290 -5.56 -7.21 -12.98
CA GLY A 290 -5.26 -5.78 -13.09
C GLY A 290 -6.38 -4.90 -12.51
N ARG A 291 -7.28 -5.45 -11.68
CA ARG A 291 -8.23 -4.66 -10.91
C ARG A 291 -7.55 -4.07 -9.68
N ILE A 292 -7.93 -2.86 -9.35
CA ILE A 292 -7.31 -2.08 -8.29
C ILE A 292 -8.25 -2.07 -7.08
N PHE A 293 -7.77 -2.49 -5.93
CA PHE A 293 -8.49 -2.49 -4.67
C PHE A 293 -7.90 -1.43 -3.76
N VAL A 294 -8.72 -0.47 -3.33
CA VAL A 294 -8.29 0.65 -2.47
C VAL A 294 -8.94 0.54 -1.10
N CYS A 295 -8.13 0.52 -0.05
CA CYS A 295 -8.57 0.56 1.33
C CYS A 295 -9.04 1.98 1.70
N ASP A 296 -10.34 2.21 1.63
CA ASP A 296 -11.01 3.48 1.97
C ASP A 296 -11.36 3.52 3.46
N THR A 297 -10.30 3.59 4.28
CA THR A 297 -10.31 3.43 5.74
C THR A 297 -11.34 4.29 6.44
N GLY A 298 -11.43 5.57 6.07
CA GLY A 298 -12.35 6.51 6.71
C GLY A 298 -13.82 6.28 6.38
N ASN A 299 -14.10 5.51 5.33
CA ASN A 299 -15.44 5.09 4.94
C ASN A 299 -15.73 3.62 5.32
N SER A 300 -14.76 2.92 5.93
CA SER A 300 -14.87 1.52 6.38
C SER A 300 -15.26 0.57 5.25
N ARG A 301 -14.62 0.69 4.09
CA ARG A 301 -14.88 -0.12 2.89
C ARG A 301 -13.64 -0.32 2.04
N ILE A 302 -13.73 -1.29 1.11
CA ILE A 302 -12.80 -1.47 0.00
C ILE A 302 -13.53 -1.08 -1.28
N GLN A 303 -12.91 -0.28 -2.14
CA GLN A 303 -13.41 0.06 -3.47
C GLN A 303 -12.57 -0.61 -4.55
N ILE A 304 -13.22 -1.13 -5.58
CA ILE A 304 -12.60 -1.84 -6.71
C ILE A 304 -12.75 -0.99 -7.98
N PHE A 305 -11.65 -0.86 -8.70
CA PHE A 305 -11.58 -0.13 -9.97
C PHE A 305 -11.02 -1.04 -11.05
N SER A 306 -11.38 -0.76 -12.30
CA SER A 306 -10.79 -1.39 -13.48
C SER A 306 -10.44 -0.34 -14.52
N LYS A 307 -9.53 -0.72 -15.41
CA LYS A 307 -9.27 0.07 -16.60
C LYS A 307 -10.52 0.16 -17.46
N THR A 308 -10.81 1.35 -17.99
CA THR A 308 -11.85 1.52 -19.04
C THR A 308 -11.37 0.89 -20.34
N ASN A 309 -12.24 0.12 -20.98
CA ASN A 309 -11.95 -0.49 -22.30
C ASN A 309 -11.85 0.55 -23.41
#